data_b48c91237989b1ef3fc9295c019a03fd
#
_entry.id   b48c91237989b1ef3fc9295c019a03fd
#
_cell.length_a   1.000
_cell.length_b   1.000
_cell.length_c   1.000
_cell.angle_alpha   90.00
_cell.angle_beta   90.00
_cell.angle_gamma   90.00
#
_symmetry.space_group_name_H-M   'P 1'
#
loop_
_entity.id
_entity.type
_entity.pdbx_description
1 polymer ?
#
loop_
_entity_poly.entity_id
_entity_poly.type
_entity_poly.pdbx_seq_one_letter_code
_entity_poly.pdbx_strand_id
1 'polypeptide(L)'
;MTRVAACGRDDCPVRSPAGAVLRRLRTCSLPPETLLRRGHQIAHPDPSILVPGIGNTRFAPLEDTRHVYVAETTFAAMLESAFHDAAPPAPRVPVAVLAQWAEAEVALRNGVRLIDLRDLELDRLGIDRSALVATSAAHYPCTRVWARALHGRRVGGHDTHGLLWHSRQAELHARAMEHRPALRELIDTHPAEVAVLWAPPAPDDLLRVTGHGLGRLDYGEGDRYVTDLLALLGIVSQD
;
A
#
# COMPACT_ATOMS: atom_id res chain seq x y z
N MET A 1 -4.00 -18.35 29.24
CA MET A 1 -2.73 -18.25 28.51
C MET A 1 -2.80 -17.02 27.61
N THR A 2 -2.03 -15.99 27.93
CA THR A 2 -1.94 -14.76 27.12
C THR A 2 -1.19 -15.12 25.84
N ARG A 3 -1.86 -14.99 24.69
CA ARG A 3 -1.26 -15.31 23.39
C ARG A 3 -0.24 -14.23 23.06
N VAL A 4 1.04 -14.57 23.05
CA VAL A 4 2.09 -13.64 22.64
C VAL A 4 1.84 -13.20 21.20
N ALA A 5 1.89 -11.88 20.93
CA ALA A 5 1.72 -11.33 19.60
C ALA A 5 2.87 -11.80 18.69
N ALA A 6 2.60 -11.97 17.38
CA ALA A 6 3.63 -12.44 16.43
C ALA A 6 4.82 -11.49 16.30
N CYS A 7 4.68 -10.22 16.71
CA CYS A 7 5.77 -9.24 16.78
C CYS A 7 6.56 -9.33 18.09
N GLY A 8 6.21 -10.20 19.04
CA GLY A 8 6.86 -10.35 20.34
C GLY A 8 6.62 -9.18 21.31
N ARG A 9 5.70 -8.26 21.02
CA ARG A 9 5.43 -7.07 21.85
C ARG A 9 4.14 -7.25 22.65
N ASP A 10 4.20 -6.97 23.93
CA ASP A 10 3.05 -7.07 24.85
C ASP A 10 2.01 -5.97 24.57
N ASP A 11 2.45 -4.79 24.10
CA ASP A 11 1.63 -3.63 23.76
C ASP A 11 1.05 -3.67 22.33
N CYS A 12 1.11 -4.81 21.66
CA CYS A 12 0.68 -4.92 20.27
C CYS A 12 -0.83 -4.68 20.12
N PRO A 13 -1.28 -3.66 19.36
CA PRO A 13 -2.69 -3.41 19.14
C PRO A 13 -3.31 -4.41 18.16
N VAL A 14 -2.51 -5.09 17.35
CA VAL A 14 -2.98 -6.00 16.31
C VAL A 14 -3.43 -7.31 16.93
N ARG A 15 -4.73 -7.56 16.88
CA ARG A 15 -5.30 -8.84 17.31
C ARG A 15 -5.42 -9.79 16.14
N SER A 16 -5.28 -11.10 16.40
CA SER A 16 -5.51 -12.11 15.36
C SER A 16 -6.94 -12.04 14.84
N PRO A 17 -7.17 -12.30 13.54
CA PRO A 17 -8.50 -12.25 12.96
C PRO A 17 -9.41 -13.29 13.60
N ALA A 18 -10.54 -12.84 14.15
CA ALA A 18 -11.55 -13.72 14.71
C ALA A 18 -12.43 -14.32 13.59
N GLY A 19 -12.86 -15.58 13.74
CA GLY A 19 -13.72 -16.23 12.76
C GLY A 19 -15.02 -15.46 12.48
N ALA A 20 -15.58 -14.77 13.49
CA ALA A 20 -16.76 -13.92 13.31
C ALA A 20 -16.49 -12.72 12.39
N VAL A 21 -15.33 -12.08 12.50
CA VAL A 21 -14.88 -10.98 11.61
C VAL A 21 -14.69 -11.52 10.20
N LEU A 22 -13.98 -12.64 10.06
CA LEU A 22 -13.69 -13.25 8.75
C LEU A 22 -14.97 -13.62 7.96
N ARG A 23 -16.07 -13.93 8.63
CA ARG A 23 -17.38 -14.21 7.97
C ARG A 23 -18.12 -12.96 7.51
N ARG A 24 -17.77 -11.80 8.03
CA ARG A 24 -18.41 -10.49 7.74
C ARG A 24 -17.64 -9.67 6.71
N LEU A 25 -16.52 -10.16 6.20
CA LEU A 25 -15.73 -9.46 5.19
C LEU A 25 -16.56 -9.16 3.94
N ARG A 26 -16.26 -8.02 3.33
CA ARG A 26 -16.79 -7.61 2.03
C ARG A 26 -15.64 -7.42 1.04
N THR A 27 -16.00 -7.34 -0.22
CA THR A 27 -15.04 -7.14 -1.29
C THR A 27 -15.42 -5.94 -2.14
N CYS A 28 -14.41 -5.28 -2.69
CA CYS A 28 -14.49 -4.32 -3.77
C CYS A 28 -13.97 -4.99 -5.06
N SER A 29 -14.57 -4.69 -6.20
CA SER A 29 -14.12 -5.20 -7.50
C SER A 29 -13.52 -4.05 -8.30
N LEU A 30 -12.32 -4.28 -8.83
CA LEU A 30 -11.72 -3.43 -9.84
C LEU A 30 -11.87 -4.10 -11.20
N PRO A 31 -12.46 -3.43 -12.21
CA PRO A 31 -12.64 -4.02 -13.54
C PRO A 31 -11.31 -4.20 -14.28
N PRO A 32 -11.30 -5.00 -15.36
CA PRO A 32 -10.18 -4.99 -16.30
C PRO A 32 -9.89 -3.56 -16.78
N GLU A 33 -8.66 -3.31 -17.19
CA GLU A 33 -8.16 -2.01 -17.65
C GLU A 33 -8.17 -0.90 -16.57
N THR A 34 -8.48 -1.20 -15.30
CA THR A 34 -8.27 -0.24 -14.20
C THR A 34 -6.80 0.18 -14.19
N LEU A 35 -6.57 1.48 -14.29
CA LEU A 35 -5.24 2.09 -14.21
C LEU A 35 -4.83 2.23 -12.75
N LEU A 36 -3.63 1.81 -12.45
CA LEU A 36 -3.03 1.85 -11.11
C LEU A 36 -1.61 2.39 -11.20
N ARG A 37 -1.08 2.88 -10.11
CA ARG A 37 0.27 3.42 -9.98
C ARG A 37 1.13 2.53 -9.12
N ARG A 38 2.38 2.39 -9.50
CA ARG A 38 3.35 1.58 -8.77
C ARG A 38 4.68 2.29 -8.62
N GLY A 39 5.10 2.56 -7.37
CA GLY A 39 6.49 2.82 -7.07
C GLY A 39 7.27 1.50 -7.04
N HIS A 40 8.40 1.43 -7.74
CA HIS A 40 9.22 0.25 -7.76
C HIS A 40 10.71 0.59 -7.79
N GLN A 41 11.54 -0.29 -7.27
CA GLN A 41 12.99 -0.14 -7.37
C GLN A 41 13.45 -0.40 -8.81
N ILE A 42 14.38 0.42 -9.31
CA ILE A 42 14.94 0.27 -10.66
C ILE A 42 15.71 -1.03 -10.84
N ALA A 43 16.15 -1.68 -9.75
CA ALA A 43 16.71 -3.02 -9.77
C ALA A 43 15.70 -4.10 -10.22
N HIS A 44 14.40 -3.78 -10.18
CA HIS A 44 13.30 -4.60 -10.69
C HIS A 44 12.63 -3.86 -11.85
N PRO A 45 13.21 -3.94 -13.07
CA PRO A 45 12.88 -3.03 -14.17
C PRO A 45 11.48 -3.21 -14.74
N ASP A 46 10.85 -4.37 -14.56
CA ASP A 46 9.48 -4.59 -15.04
C ASP A 46 8.47 -4.37 -13.90
N PRO A 47 7.72 -3.25 -13.92
CA PRO A 47 6.74 -2.95 -12.90
C PRO A 47 5.47 -3.81 -12.97
N SER A 48 5.28 -4.64 -13.99
CA SER A 48 4.14 -5.56 -14.07
C SER A 48 4.38 -6.87 -13.32
N ILE A 49 5.64 -7.21 -13.01
CA ILE A 49 6.00 -8.47 -12.37
C ILE A 49 5.69 -8.42 -10.87
N LEU A 50 4.98 -9.44 -10.39
CA LEU A 50 4.79 -9.69 -8.98
C LEU A 50 6.03 -10.38 -8.41
N VAL A 51 6.56 -9.83 -7.31
CA VAL A 51 7.79 -10.35 -6.70
C VAL A 51 7.49 -11.36 -5.59
N PRO A 52 8.29 -12.44 -5.46
CA PRO A 52 8.16 -13.36 -4.35
C PRO A 52 8.70 -12.71 -3.07
N GLY A 53 8.09 -12.98 -1.96
CA GLY A 53 8.53 -12.95 -0.58
C GLY A 53 9.61 -11.98 -0.08
N ILE A 54 9.89 -10.89 -0.77
CA ILE A 54 10.95 -9.94 -0.43
C ILE A 54 10.36 -8.72 0.28
N GLY A 55 11.09 -8.22 1.28
CA GLY A 55 10.75 -6.99 1.98
C GLY A 55 10.12 -7.21 3.35
N ASN A 56 9.85 -6.12 4.04
CA ASN A 56 9.18 -6.09 5.33
C ASN A 56 8.01 -5.09 5.25
N THR A 57 6.93 -5.52 4.64
CA THR A 57 5.74 -4.69 4.45
C THR A 57 4.58 -5.16 5.30
N ARG A 58 3.51 -4.37 5.36
CA ARG A 58 2.36 -4.60 6.22
C ARG A 58 1.67 -5.95 5.98
N PHE A 59 1.43 -6.30 4.73
CA PHE A 59 0.66 -7.49 4.35
C PHE A 59 1.45 -8.48 3.47
N ALA A 60 2.75 -8.26 3.33
CA ALA A 60 3.68 -9.11 2.61
C ALA A 60 5.07 -9.06 3.29
N PRO A 61 5.95 -10.02 3.06
CA PRO A 61 5.74 -11.22 2.24
C PRO A 61 4.81 -12.26 2.88
N LEU A 62 4.21 -13.06 2.04
CA LEU A 62 3.59 -14.34 2.41
C LEU A 62 4.45 -15.46 1.80
N GLU A 63 4.56 -16.58 2.51
CA GLU A 63 5.28 -17.76 2.02
C GLU A 63 4.67 -18.22 0.69
N ASP A 64 5.53 -18.54 -0.28
CA ASP A 64 5.15 -19.06 -1.60
C ASP A 64 4.17 -18.19 -2.42
N THR A 65 4.02 -16.92 -2.05
CA THR A 65 3.11 -16.00 -2.72
C THR A 65 3.88 -14.83 -3.31
N ARG A 66 3.71 -14.62 -4.62
CA ARG A 66 4.14 -13.38 -5.26
C ARG A 66 3.13 -12.28 -5.00
N HIS A 67 3.59 -11.07 -4.84
CA HIS A 67 2.73 -9.93 -4.57
C HIS A 67 3.25 -8.66 -5.23
N VAL A 68 2.35 -7.69 -5.34
CA VAL A 68 2.66 -6.33 -5.75
C VAL A 68 1.84 -5.34 -4.96
N TYR A 69 2.46 -4.22 -4.59
CA TYR A 69 1.76 -3.06 -4.06
C TYR A 69 1.47 -2.09 -5.20
N VAL A 70 0.25 -1.60 -5.24
CA VAL A 70 -0.22 -0.61 -6.21
C VAL A 70 -1.09 0.42 -5.50
N ALA A 71 -1.27 1.58 -6.12
CA ALA A 71 -2.09 2.66 -5.61
C ALA A 71 -2.98 3.23 -6.71
N GLU A 72 -4.04 3.92 -6.33
CA GLU A 72 -4.92 4.61 -7.26
C GLU A 72 -4.21 5.82 -7.92
N THR A 73 -3.37 6.51 -7.16
CA THR A 73 -2.70 7.73 -7.61
C THR A 73 -1.18 7.64 -7.49
N THR A 74 -0.46 8.41 -8.31
CA THR A 74 1.00 8.58 -8.20
C THR A 74 1.39 9.07 -6.81
N PHE A 75 0.62 10.00 -6.24
CA PHE A 75 0.83 10.50 -4.88
C PHE A 75 0.85 9.38 -3.85
N ALA A 76 -0.19 8.53 -3.82
CA ALA A 76 -0.26 7.41 -2.90
C ALA A 76 0.85 6.37 -3.15
N ALA A 77 1.16 6.09 -4.42
CA ALA A 77 2.25 5.19 -4.78
C ALA A 77 3.61 5.67 -4.25
N MET A 78 3.89 6.97 -4.37
CA MET A 78 5.12 7.56 -3.87
C MET A 78 5.21 7.51 -2.35
N LEU A 79 4.14 7.86 -1.64
CA LEU A 79 4.11 7.84 -0.18
C LEU A 79 4.25 6.44 0.42
N GLU A 80 3.74 5.41 -0.24
CA GLU A 80 3.85 4.02 0.22
C GLU A 80 5.10 3.30 -0.33
N SER A 81 5.97 4.01 -1.07
CA SER A 81 7.22 3.48 -1.62
C SER A 81 8.43 4.35 -1.28
N ALA A 82 8.89 5.20 -2.20
CA ALA A 82 10.11 6.00 -2.04
C ALA A 82 10.07 6.96 -0.84
N PHE A 83 8.90 7.42 -0.43
CA PHE A 83 8.69 8.31 0.72
C PHE A 83 8.13 7.60 1.96
N HIS A 84 8.07 6.28 1.97
CA HIS A 84 7.46 5.51 3.07
C HIS A 84 8.04 5.86 4.45
N ASP A 85 9.34 6.13 4.52
CA ASP A 85 10.04 6.43 5.76
C ASP A 85 10.17 7.95 6.01
N ALA A 86 9.73 8.80 5.08
CA ALA A 86 9.75 10.26 5.20
C ALA A 86 8.52 10.80 5.95
N ALA A 87 8.22 10.24 7.12
CA ALA A 87 7.02 10.60 7.88
C ALA A 87 7.24 11.84 8.79
N PRO A 88 6.20 12.67 9.02
CA PRO A 88 6.24 13.74 10.03
C PRO A 88 6.63 13.21 11.42
N PRO A 89 7.23 14.03 12.33
CA PRO A 89 7.26 15.52 12.27
C PRO A 89 8.49 16.11 11.53
N ALA A 90 9.47 15.32 11.14
CA ALA A 90 10.66 15.82 10.45
C ALA A 90 10.95 14.97 9.21
N PRO A 91 10.08 15.07 8.18
CA PRO A 91 10.17 14.21 7.02
C PRO A 91 11.43 14.52 6.21
N ARG A 92 12.22 13.49 5.95
CA ARG A 92 13.48 13.58 5.19
C ARG A 92 13.58 12.40 4.24
N VAL A 93 14.14 12.64 3.06
CA VAL A 93 14.46 11.59 2.10
C VAL A 93 15.87 11.80 1.54
N PRO A 94 16.76 10.79 1.60
CA PRO A 94 18.06 10.87 0.94
C PRO A 94 17.89 10.89 -0.57
N VAL A 95 18.64 11.76 -1.27
CA VAL A 95 18.66 11.80 -2.74
C VAL A 95 19.05 10.45 -3.33
N ALA A 96 20.00 9.76 -2.70
CA ALA A 96 20.41 8.41 -3.10
C ALA A 96 19.26 7.38 -3.06
N VAL A 97 18.23 7.59 -2.24
CA VAL A 97 17.03 6.74 -2.22
C VAL A 97 16.21 7.01 -3.48
N LEU A 98 16.00 8.28 -3.83
CA LEU A 98 15.22 8.65 -5.02
C LEU A 98 15.82 8.07 -6.31
N ALA A 99 17.15 8.04 -6.41
CA ALA A 99 17.88 7.45 -7.53
C ALA A 99 17.66 5.93 -7.70
N GLN A 100 17.12 5.26 -6.69
CA GLN A 100 16.84 3.82 -6.72
C GLN A 100 15.39 3.50 -7.09
N TRP A 101 14.54 4.51 -7.27
CA TRP A 101 13.11 4.32 -7.48
C TRP A 101 12.64 4.87 -8.83
N ALA A 102 11.61 4.23 -9.32
CA ALA A 102 10.83 4.67 -10.46
C ALA A 102 9.33 4.53 -10.16
N GLU A 103 8.53 5.27 -10.88
CA GLU A 103 7.07 5.15 -10.88
C GLU A 103 6.58 4.76 -12.26
N ALA A 104 5.62 3.84 -12.29
CA ALA A 104 5.00 3.38 -13.50
C ALA A 104 3.48 3.30 -13.37
N GLU A 105 2.80 3.58 -14.47
CA GLU A 105 1.39 3.24 -14.62
C GLU A 105 1.26 1.80 -15.12
N VAL A 106 0.42 1.04 -14.44
CA VAL A 106 0.07 -0.33 -14.80
C VAL A 106 -1.44 -0.46 -14.94
N ALA A 107 -1.90 -1.36 -15.79
CA ALA A 107 -3.32 -1.67 -15.94
C ALA A 107 -3.59 -3.13 -15.55
N LEU A 108 -4.74 -3.38 -14.95
CA LEU A 108 -5.23 -4.72 -14.71
C LEU A 108 -5.57 -5.41 -16.04
N ARG A 109 -5.00 -6.58 -16.32
CA ARG A 109 -5.38 -7.39 -17.48
C ARG A 109 -6.76 -8.04 -17.31
N ASN A 110 -7.07 -8.43 -16.07
CA ASN A 110 -8.32 -9.05 -15.68
C ASN A 110 -8.91 -8.32 -14.49
N GLY A 111 -10.22 -8.41 -14.32
CA GLY A 111 -10.87 -7.88 -13.13
C GLY A 111 -10.39 -8.60 -11.87
N VAL A 112 -10.16 -7.85 -10.80
CA VAL A 112 -9.76 -8.38 -9.50
C VAL A 112 -10.80 -8.07 -8.45
N ARG A 113 -10.89 -8.93 -7.46
CA ARG A 113 -11.74 -8.75 -6.28
C ARG A 113 -10.85 -8.65 -5.06
N LEU A 114 -10.90 -7.52 -4.38
CA LEU A 114 -10.08 -7.21 -3.22
C LEU A 114 -10.93 -7.25 -1.95
N ILE A 115 -10.39 -7.78 -0.86
CA ILE A 115 -11.02 -7.65 0.44
C ILE A 115 -10.92 -6.18 0.84
N ASP A 116 -12.07 -5.59 1.15
CA ASP A 116 -12.18 -4.18 1.48
C ASP A 116 -11.82 -3.96 2.96
N LEU A 117 -10.72 -3.26 3.20
CA LEU A 117 -10.24 -2.84 4.52
C LEU A 117 -10.18 -1.30 4.63
N ARG A 118 -10.97 -0.59 3.82
CA ARG A 118 -11.12 0.86 3.95
C ARG A 118 -11.88 1.22 5.23
N ASP A 119 -11.80 2.45 5.63
CA ASP A 119 -12.23 2.92 6.95
C ASP A 119 -13.66 2.52 7.28
N LEU A 120 -14.62 2.72 6.38
CA LEU A 120 -16.03 2.35 6.58
C LEU A 120 -16.22 0.85 6.82
N GLU A 121 -15.45 0.00 6.14
CA GLU A 121 -15.54 -1.44 6.32
C GLU A 121 -14.85 -1.89 7.62
N LEU A 122 -13.74 -1.27 7.99
CA LEU A 122 -13.09 -1.52 9.29
C LEU A 122 -14.01 -1.15 10.45
N ASP A 123 -14.68 0.00 10.39
CA ASP A 123 -15.65 0.45 11.39
C ASP A 123 -16.82 -0.54 11.50
N ARG A 124 -17.37 -0.97 10.37
CA ARG A 124 -18.43 -1.99 10.32
C ARG A 124 -18.02 -3.33 10.94
N LEU A 125 -16.74 -3.67 10.82
CA LEU A 125 -16.16 -4.89 11.39
C LEU A 125 -15.82 -4.72 12.88
N GLY A 126 -15.80 -3.50 13.40
CA GLY A 126 -15.36 -3.17 14.75
C GLY A 126 -13.83 -3.29 14.90
N ILE A 127 -13.09 -3.01 13.84
CA ILE A 127 -11.62 -3.05 13.82
C ILE A 127 -11.10 -1.62 13.84
N ASP A 128 -10.33 -1.29 14.86
CA ASP A 128 -9.61 -0.02 14.88
C ASP A 128 -8.57 0.00 13.74
N ARG A 129 -8.62 1.05 12.93
CA ARG A 129 -7.70 1.29 11.84
C ARG A 129 -6.23 1.24 12.28
N SER A 130 -5.93 1.85 13.45
CA SER A 130 -4.59 1.85 14.04
C SER A 130 -4.11 0.44 14.42
N ALA A 131 -5.05 -0.48 14.65
CA ALA A 131 -4.76 -1.86 14.98
C ALA A 131 -4.53 -2.77 13.75
N LEU A 132 -4.70 -2.28 12.52
CA LEU A 132 -4.50 -3.10 11.32
C LEU A 132 -3.79 -2.34 10.19
N VAL A 133 -4.48 -1.39 9.54
CA VAL A 133 -3.96 -0.73 8.33
C VAL A 133 -3.07 0.48 8.61
N ALA A 134 -3.16 1.07 9.79
CA ALA A 134 -2.37 2.23 10.18
C ALA A 134 -1.32 1.92 11.27
N THR A 135 -0.97 0.65 11.49
CA THR A 135 0.07 0.25 12.45
C THR A 135 1.47 0.70 12.03
N SER A 136 2.38 0.79 13.00
CA SER A 136 3.80 0.98 12.70
C SER A 136 4.45 -0.30 12.15
N ALA A 137 5.62 -0.17 11.53
CA ALA A 137 6.38 -1.30 10.99
C ALA A 137 6.74 -2.36 12.04
N ALA A 138 6.87 -1.97 13.32
CA ALA A 138 7.11 -2.89 14.43
C ALA A 138 6.03 -3.99 14.57
N HIS A 139 4.82 -3.75 14.05
CA HIS A 139 3.70 -4.68 14.12
C HIS A 139 3.43 -5.44 12.82
N TYR A 140 4.24 -5.29 11.78
CA TYR A 140 4.05 -5.99 10.51
C TYR A 140 4.05 -7.53 10.63
N PRO A 141 4.80 -8.18 11.52
CA PRO A 141 4.61 -9.61 11.75
C PRO A 141 3.17 -10.00 12.12
N CYS A 142 2.47 -9.14 12.88
CA CYS A 142 1.09 -9.36 13.29
C CYS A 142 0.09 -9.07 12.15
N THR A 143 0.30 -8.02 11.35
CA THR A 143 -0.56 -7.75 10.19
C THR A 143 -0.40 -8.81 9.11
N ARG A 144 0.77 -9.45 9.00
CA ARG A 144 0.96 -10.63 8.14
C ARG A 144 0.20 -11.87 8.61
N VAL A 145 -0.13 -11.99 9.90
CA VAL A 145 -1.08 -13.04 10.37
C VAL A 145 -2.46 -12.81 9.76
N TRP A 146 -2.90 -11.56 9.66
CA TRP A 146 -4.12 -11.21 8.94
C TRP A 146 -4.00 -11.56 7.46
N ALA A 147 -2.93 -11.14 6.80
CA ALA A 147 -2.71 -11.42 5.38
C ALA A 147 -2.75 -12.92 5.08
N ARG A 148 -2.10 -13.76 5.90
CA ARG A 148 -2.18 -15.23 5.77
C ARG A 148 -3.60 -15.77 5.95
N ALA A 149 -4.38 -15.22 6.89
CA ALA A 149 -5.75 -15.65 7.11
C ALA A 149 -6.73 -15.21 5.99
N LEU A 150 -6.35 -14.18 5.23
CA LEU A 150 -7.14 -13.59 4.14
C LEU A 150 -6.72 -14.11 2.76
N HIS A 151 -5.46 -14.51 2.61
CA HIS A 151 -4.93 -15.05 1.35
C HIS A 151 -5.66 -16.32 0.93
N GLY A 152 -6.06 -16.40 -0.34
CA GLY A 152 -6.80 -17.53 -0.89
C GLY A 152 -8.23 -17.71 -0.33
N ARG A 153 -8.71 -16.72 0.45
CA ARG A 153 -10.05 -16.82 1.04
C ARG A 153 -11.12 -16.48 0.02
N ARG A 154 -12.20 -17.24 0.07
CA ARG A 154 -13.43 -16.91 -0.67
C ARG A 154 -14.35 -16.05 0.20
N VAL A 155 -14.81 -14.93 -0.37
CA VAL A 155 -15.75 -14.01 0.28
C VAL A 155 -16.99 -13.90 -0.60
N GLY A 156 -18.17 -14.16 0.00
CA GLY A 156 -19.41 -14.20 -0.77
C GLY A 156 -19.41 -15.25 -1.88
N GLY A 157 -18.64 -16.34 -1.73
CA GLY A 157 -18.52 -17.40 -2.75
C GLY A 157 -17.51 -17.11 -3.86
N HIS A 158 -16.83 -15.96 -3.85
CA HIS A 158 -15.88 -15.53 -4.87
C HIS A 158 -14.44 -15.55 -4.35
N ASP A 159 -13.49 -15.90 -5.19
CA ASP A 159 -12.07 -15.84 -4.89
C ASP A 159 -11.63 -14.37 -4.74
N THR A 160 -10.64 -14.14 -3.89
CA THR A 160 -10.07 -12.82 -3.66
C THR A 160 -8.61 -12.76 -4.10
N HIS A 161 -8.19 -11.59 -4.62
CA HIS A 161 -6.90 -11.39 -5.26
C HIS A 161 -5.99 -10.46 -4.47
N GLY A 162 -6.44 -9.98 -3.30
CA GLY A 162 -5.66 -9.04 -2.50
C GLY A 162 -6.50 -8.26 -1.50
N LEU A 163 -5.92 -7.18 -0.99
CA LEU A 163 -6.50 -6.26 -0.01
C LEU A 163 -6.49 -4.84 -0.55
N LEU A 164 -7.49 -4.05 -0.17
CA LEU A 164 -7.60 -2.62 -0.46
C LEU A 164 -7.78 -1.83 0.84
N TRP A 165 -7.05 -0.73 1.03
CA TRP A 165 -7.17 0.14 2.21
C TRP A 165 -6.76 1.59 1.89
N HIS A 166 -7.02 2.53 2.83
CA HIS A 166 -6.54 3.91 2.73
C HIS A 166 -5.10 4.03 3.25
N SER A 167 -4.25 4.76 2.52
CA SER A 167 -2.85 4.97 2.87
C SER A 167 -2.69 5.68 4.22
N ARG A 168 -1.94 5.06 5.14
CA ARG A 168 -1.54 5.71 6.39
C ARG A 168 -0.59 6.88 6.15
N GLN A 169 0.31 6.76 5.19
CA GLN A 169 1.30 7.79 4.92
C GLN A 169 0.64 9.07 4.40
N ALA A 170 -0.32 8.94 3.48
CA ALA A 170 -1.11 10.07 3.01
C ALA A 170 -1.83 10.78 4.17
N GLU A 171 -2.43 10.03 5.09
CA GLU A 171 -3.10 10.58 6.27
C GLU A 171 -2.13 11.30 7.21
N LEU A 172 -0.94 10.73 7.48
CA LEU A 172 0.06 11.39 8.33
C LEU A 172 0.51 12.72 7.75
N HIS A 173 0.73 12.77 6.43
CA HIS A 173 1.09 14.02 5.77
C HIS A 173 -0.07 15.01 5.77
N ALA A 174 -1.31 14.58 5.53
CA ALA A 174 -2.48 15.44 5.60
C ALA A 174 -2.65 16.10 6.98
N ARG A 175 -2.49 15.31 8.05
CA ARG A 175 -2.57 15.82 9.43
C ARG A 175 -1.46 16.80 9.77
N ALA A 176 -0.23 16.54 9.30
CA ALA A 176 0.89 17.46 9.54
C ALA A 176 0.74 18.80 8.79
N MET A 177 -0.17 18.86 7.81
CA MET A 177 -0.39 20.01 6.95
C MET A 177 -1.70 20.73 7.20
N GLU A 178 -2.17 20.74 8.45
CA GLU A 178 -3.39 21.50 8.86
C GLU A 178 -3.38 22.96 8.40
N HIS A 179 -2.20 23.53 8.14
CA HIS A 179 -2.01 24.89 7.64
C HIS A 179 -2.02 24.99 6.09
N ARG A 180 -2.25 23.88 5.36
CA ARG A 180 -2.34 23.86 3.90
C ARG A 180 -3.68 23.28 3.45
N PRO A 181 -4.75 24.08 3.48
CA PRO A 181 -6.11 23.60 3.24
C PRO A 181 -6.31 22.94 1.87
N ALA A 182 -5.61 23.42 0.83
CA ALA A 182 -5.71 22.84 -0.51
C ALA A 182 -5.21 21.39 -0.59
N LEU A 183 -4.14 21.03 0.15
CA LEU A 183 -3.66 19.66 0.17
C LEU A 183 -4.59 18.75 0.99
N ARG A 184 -5.11 19.29 2.10
CA ARG A 184 -6.09 18.58 2.90
C ARG A 184 -7.36 18.28 2.09
N GLU A 185 -7.86 19.27 1.37
CA GLU A 185 -9.01 19.09 0.47
C GLU A 185 -8.75 18.04 -0.61
N LEU A 186 -7.53 18.01 -1.20
CA LEU A 186 -7.14 17.00 -2.18
C LEU A 186 -7.18 15.58 -1.58
N ILE A 187 -6.70 15.39 -0.36
CA ILE A 187 -6.66 14.08 0.30
C ILE A 187 -8.03 13.68 0.84
N ASP A 188 -8.82 14.64 1.35
CA ASP A 188 -10.17 14.39 1.85
C ASP A 188 -11.15 14.06 0.71
N THR A 189 -10.97 14.63 -0.48
CA THR A 189 -11.83 14.34 -1.65
C THR A 189 -11.41 13.09 -2.41
N HIS A 190 -10.12 12.72 -2.35
CA HIS A 190 -9.56 11.54 -3.00
C HIS A 190 -8.72 10.77 -1.98
N PRO A 191 -9.36 9.98 -1.12
CA PRO A 191 -8.63 9.16 -0.15
C PRO A 191 -7.65 8.27 -0.91
N ALA A 192 -6.37 8.40 -0.54
CA ALA A 192 -5.28 7.72 -1.22
C ALA A 192 -5.39 6.20 -1.03
N GLU A 193 -6.07 5.54 -1.94
CA GLU A 193 -6.27 4.09 -1.91
C GLU A 193 -5.01 3.36 -2.35
N VAL A 194 -4.68 2.32 -1.60
CA VAL A 194 -3.56 1.41 -1.89
C VAL A 194 -4.00 -0.03 -1.76
N ALA A 195 -3.42 -0.88 -2.58
CA ALA A 195 -3.73 -2.30 -2.57
C ALA A 195 -2.46 -3.16 -2.60
N VAL A 196 -2.55 -4.33 -2.00
CA VAL A 196 -1.66 -5.45 -2.29
C VAL A 196 -2.41 -6.46 -3.13
N LEU A 197 -1.86 -6.80 -4.27
CA LEU A 197 -2.37 -7.87 -5.13
C LEU A 197 -1.52 -9.11 -4.90
N TRP A 198 -2.16 -10.25 -4.75
CA TRP A 198 -1.52 -11.55 -4.62
C TRP A 198 -1.67 -12.33 -5.91
N ALA A 199 -0.60 -12.94 -6.36
CA ALA A 199 -0.64 -13.76 -7.55
C ALA A 199 -1.57 -14.98 -7.35
N PRO A 200 -2.48 -15.21 -8.27
CA PRO A 200 -3.02 -16.55 -8.47
C PRO A 200 -1.90 -17.48 -8.93
N PRO A 201 -2.14 -18.81 -9.01
CA PRO A 201 -1.13 -19.78 -9.43
C PRO A 201 -0.46 -19.51 -10.80
N ALA A 202 -1.06 -18.65 -11.65
CA ALA A 202 -0.49 -18.17 -12.91
C ALA A 202 -0.23 -16.65 -12.83
N PRO A 203 0.93 -16.21 -12.35
CA PRO A 203 1.16 -14.86 -11.87
C PRO A 203 1.44 -13.80 -12.94
N ASP A 204 1.81 -14.17 -14.14
CA ASP A 204 2.41 -13.24 -15.11
C ASP A 204 1.37 -12.45 -15.92
N ASP A 205 0.08 -12.70 -15.68
CA ASP A 205 -1.02 -12.09 -16.44
C ASP A 205 -1.91 -11.11 -15.65
N LEU A 206 -1.51 -10.68 -14.46
CA LEU A 206 -2.36 -9.79 -13.66
C LEU A 206 -2.27 -8.34 -14.09
N LEU A 207 -1.06 -7.87 -14.39
CA LEU A 207 -0.76 -6.50 -14.74
C LEU A 207 -0.09 -6.39 -16.11
N ARG A 208 -0.27 -5.25 -16.76
CA ARG A 208 0.53 -4.81 -17.91
C ARG A 208 1.02 -3.39 -17.70
N VAL A 209 2.19 -3.07 -18.18
CA VAL A 209 2.70 -1.70 -18.22
C VAL A 209 1.98 -0.95 -19.35
N THR A 210 1.56 0.28 -19.08
CA THR A 210 0.87 1.10 -20.09
C THR A 210 1.84 1.96 -20.91
N GLY A 211 3.06 2.13 -20.44
CA GLY A 211 4.04 3.05 -21.01
C GLY A 211 3.88 4.51 -20.52
N HIS A 212 2.89 4.77 -19.67
CA HIS A 212 2.65 6.06 -19.05
C HIS A 212 3.06 5.98 -17.57
N GLY A 213 3.90 6.88 -17.11
CA GLY A 213 4.40 6.94 -15.75
C GLY A 213 5.53 7.96 -15.67
N LEU A 214 5.92 8.33 -14.46
CA LEU A 214 6.99 9.29 -14.25
C LEU A 214 8.37 8.75 -14.66
N GLY A 215 8.52 7.43 -14.71
CA GLY A 215 9.83 6.80 -14.86
C GLY A 215 10.70 6.97 -13.61
N ARG A 216 12.00 7.15 -13.79
CA ARG A 216 12.96 7.34 -12.69
C ARG A 216 12.65 8.62 -11.92
N LEU A 217 12.79 8.55 -10.59
CA LEU A 217 12.47 9.68 -9.70
C LEU A 217 13.60 10.72 -9.61
N ASP A 218 14.80 10.40 -10.07
CA ASP A 218 15.97 11.28 -10.09
C ASP A 218 16.23 11.92 -11.46
N TYR A 219 15.31 11.79 -12.40
CA TYR A 219 15.50 12.28 -13.76
C TYR A 219 14.17 12.67 -14.44
N GLY A 220 14.21 13.71 -15.28
CA GLY A 220 13.14 14.06 -16.21
C GLY A 220 11.83 14.47 -15.55
N GLU A 221 10.75 13.81 -15.89
CA GLU A 221 9.41 14.07 -15.34
C GLU A 221 9.30 13.63 -13.88
N GLY A 222 9.95 12.51 -13.54
CA GLY A 222 10.00 12.02 -12.17
C GLY A 222 10.68 12.97 -11.21
N ASP A 223 11.81 13.53 -11.58
CA ASP A 223 12.55 14.52 -10.78
C ASP A 223 11.72 15.80 -10.55
N ARG A 224 11.05 16.29 -11.60
CA ARG A 224 10.15 17.45 -11.47
C ARG A 224 9.00 17.17 -10.51
N TYR A 225 8.33 16.04 -10.68
CA TYR A 225 7.23 15.64 -9.80
C TYR A 225 7.69 15.49 -8.35
N VAL A 226 8.85 14.86 -8.13
CA VAL A 226 9.44 14.70 -6.80
C VAL A 226 9.77 16.05 -6.17
N THR A 227 10.38 16.98 -6.92
CA THR A 227 10.68 18.32 -6.44
C THR A 227 9.42 19.05 -5.97
N ASP A 228 8.36 19.01 -6.76
CA ASP A 228 7.07 19.62 -6.41
C ASP A 228 6.44 18.93 -5.18
N LEU A 229 6.53 17.61 -5.12
CA LEU A 229 6.01 16.82 -4.00
C LEU A 229 6.77 17.10 -2.70
N LEU A 230 8.10 17.16 -2.74
CA LEU A 230 8.93 17.52 -1.59
C LEU A 230 8.54 18.91 -1.04
N ALA A 231 8.42 19.90 -1.95
CA ALA A 231 8.01 21.24 -1.59
C ALA A 231 6.59 21.27 -0.99
N LEU A 232 5.65 20.54 -1.59
CA LEU A 232 4.27 20.40 -1.12
C LEU A 232 4.21 19.80 0.27
N LEU A 233 4.95 18.72 0.51
CA LEU A 233 4.93 17.96 1.76
C LEU A 233 5.85 18.55 2.84
N GLY A 234 6.68 19.52 2.51
CA GLY A 234 7.70 20.04 3.42
C GLY A 234 8.78 19.00 3.77
N ILE A 235 9.02 18.06 2.87
CA ILE A 235 10.07 17.05 3.02
C ILE A 235 11.40 17.64 2.60
N VAL A 236 12.44 17.40 3.41
CA VAL A 236 13.80 17.86 3.11
C VAL A 236 14.57 16.74 2.42
N SER A 237 15.09 17.02 1.21
CA SER A 237 16.08 16.14 0.59
C SER A 237 17.43 16.26 1.31
N GLN A 238 18.15 15.15 1.45
CA GLN A 238 19.48 15.10 2.06
C GLN A 238 20.45 14.46 1.08
N ASP A 239 21.59 15.11 0.91
CA ASP A 239 22.74 14.59 0.15
C ASP A 239 23.39 13.38 0.85
#